data_b060a6745a6c5d0679acb07fd8f33d61
#
_entry.id   b060a6745a6c5d0679acb07fd8f33d61
#
_cell.length_a   1.000
_cell.length_b   1.000
_cell.length_c   1.000
_cell.angle_alpha   90.00
_cell.angle_beta   90.00
_cell.angle_gamma   90.00
#
_symmetry.space_group_name_H-M   'P 1'
#
loop_
_entity.id
_entity.type
_entity.pdbx_description
1 polymer ?
#
loop_
_entity_poly.entity_id
_entity_poly.type
_entity_poly.pdbx_seq_one_letter_code
_entity_poly.pdbx_strand_id
1 'polypeptide(L)'
;MGAMSQDTDEQTIEVVDAGDRFEARTPDGVVAGFAAYVREPDAVIFTHTEVAPAYEGQGVGSALAAGALDQVRASGERVVPLCPFIKAYIARHREYQDLVQR
;
A
#
# COMPACT_ATOMS: atom_id res chain seq x y z
N MET A 1 29.62 4.36 5.16
CA MET A 1 29.04 4.21 4.97
C MET A 1 28.08 4.23 5.34
N GLY A 2 27.99 3.99 5.71
CA GLY A 2 26.85 3.95 6.09
C GLY A 2 26.02 4.89 5.71
N ALA A 3 26.44 5.61 5.16
CA ALA A 3 25.72 6.60 4.75
C ALA A 3 24.43 6.23 4.37
N MET A 4 24.30 5.41 3.84
CA MET A 4 23.17 5.14 3.38
C MET A 4 22.22 4.89 4.31
N SER A 5 22.61 4.58 5.29
CA SER A 5 21.64 4.18 6.13
C SER A 5 20.70 5.24 6.52
N GLN A 6 21.12 6.37 6.61
CA GLN A 6 20.34 7.30 7.15
C GLN A 6 19.07 7.51 6.53
N ASP A 7 19.07 7.67 5.34
CA ASP A 7 17.84 8.02 4.79
C ASP A 7 16.95 6.87 4.76
N THR A 8 17.49 5.77 4.84
CA THR A 8 16.63 4.71 4.65
C THR A 8 15.83 4.38 5.81
N ASP A 9 16.29 4.69 6.96
CA ASP A 9 15.57 4.26 8.06
C ASP A 9 14.22 4.73 8.10
N GLU A 10 14.03 5.95 7.87
CA GLU A 10 12.74 6.44 8.00
C GLU A 10 11.91 5.98 6.90
N GLN A 11 12.50 5.52 5.87
CA GLN A 11 11.72 5.08 4.75
C GLN A 11 11.46 3.61 4.77
N THR A 12 11.89 2.91 5.78
CA THR A 12 11.75 1.46 5.78
C THR A 12 10.38 1.10 6.29
N ILE A 13 9.45 0.99 5.37
CA ILE A 13 8.09 0.60 5.69
C ILE A 13 7.86 -0.78 5.12
N GLU A 14 7.40 -1.68 5.96
CA GLU A 14 7.05 -3.01 5.49
C GLU A 14 5.55 -3.07 5.32
N VAL A 15 5.09 -3.51 4.16
CA VAL A 15 3.65 -3.62 3.90
C VAL A 15 3.25 -5.07 4.07
N VAL A 16 2.36 -5.32 5.00
CA VAL A 16 1.98 -6.67 5.41
C VAL A 16 0.49 -6.87 5.16
N ASP A 17 0.16 -8.01 4.57
CA ASP A 17 -1.25 -8.36 4.34
C ASP A 17 -1.78 -8.98 5.64
N ALA A 18 -2.67 -8.29 6.30
CA ALA A 18 -3.21 -8.75 7.58
C ALA A 18 -4.55 -9.47 7.44
N GLY A 19 -4.96 -9.80 6.21
CA GLY A 19 -6.16 -10.60 5.98
C GLY A 19 -7.38 -9.81 5.56
N ASP A 20 -7.55 -8.61 6.08
CA ASP A 20 -8.65 -7.74 5.69
C ASP A 20 -8.14 -6.34 5.35
N ARG A 21 -6.82 -6.16 5.41
CA ARG A 21 -6.20 -4.89 5.10
C ARG A 21 -4.72 -5.12 4.88
N PHE A 22 -4.09 -4.24 4.15
CA PHE A 22 -2.63 -4.16 4.12
C PHE A 22 -2.22 -3.11 5.13
N GLU A 23 -1.21 -3.41 5.92
CA GLU A 23 -0.71 -2.49 6.95
C GLU A 23 0.68 -2.03 6.59
N ALA A 24 0.94 -0.75 6.75
CA ALA A 24 2.28 -0.20 6.60
C ALA A 24 2.88 -0.16 7.98
N ARG A 25 3.92 -0.96 8.22
CA ARG A 25 4.53 -1.10 9.54
C ARG A 25 5.91 -0.51 9.56
N THR A 26 6.20 0.18 10.65
CA THR A 26 7.53 0.71 10.87
C THR A 26 8.45 -0.40 11.35
N PRO A 27 9.78 -0.18 11.38
CA PRO A 27 10.70 -1.17 11.94
C PRO A 27 10.38 -1.54 13.37
N ASP A 28 9.77 -0.61 14.13
CA ASP A 28 9.39 -0.91 15.51
C ASP A 28 8.09 -1.67 15.61
N GLY A 29 7.44 -1.97 14.51
CA GLY A 29 6.20 -2.71 14.54
C GLY A 29 4.95 -1.86 14.67
N VAL A 30 5.09 -0.54 14.58
CA VAL A 30 3.93 0.34 14.69
C VAL A 30 3.22 0.38 13.34
N VAL A 31 1.89 0.31 13.37
CA VAL A 31 1.11 0.42 12.14
C VAL A 31 0.94 1.90 11.82
N ALA A 32 1.66 2.36 10.81
CA ALA A 32 1.65 3.76 10.41
C ALA A 32 0.49 4.09 9.48
N GLY A 33 -0.11 3.09 8.86
CA GLY A 33 -1.26 3.29 7.99
C GLY A 33 -1.79 1.96 7.52
N PHE A 34 -2.97 1.98 6.89
CA PHE A 34 -3.54 0.74 6.36
C PHE A 34 -4.42 1.02 5.16
N ALA A 35 -4.59 0.00 4.34
CA ALA A 35 -5.50 0.03 3.20
C ALA A 35 -6.43 -1.18 3.35
N ALA A 36 -7.68 -0.90 3.70
CA ALA A 36 -8.67 -1.94 3.90
C ALA A 36 -9.16 -2.48 2.57
N TYR A 37 -9.47 -3.75 2.53
CA TYR A 37 -9.96 -4.36 1.30
C TYR A 37 -10.93 -5.49 1.59
N VAL A 38 -11.68 -5.86 0.56
CA VAL A 38 -12.51 -7.05 0.56
C VAL A 38 -12.01 -7.91 -0.57
N ARG A 39 -11.83 -9.21 -0.32
CA ARG A 39 -11.31 -10.10 -1.35
C ARG A 39 -12.44 -10.87 -2.00
N GLU A 40 -12.50 -10.79 -3.32
CA GLU A 40 -13.39 -11.60 -4.12
C GLU A 40 -12.56 -12.71 -4.75
N PRO A 41 -13.17 -13.70 -5.40
CA PRO A 41 -12.38 -14.83 -5.91
C PRO A 41 -11.18 -14.46 -6.76
N ASP A 42 -11.26 -13.40 -7.55
CA ASP A 42 -10.13 -13.05 -8.39
C ASP A 42 -9.83 -11.56 -8.34
N ALA A 43 -10.29 -10.86 -7.32
CA ALA A 43 -10.07 -9.42 -7.23
C ALA A 43 -9.94 -8.98 -5.78
N VAL A 44 -9.15 -7.93 -5.57
CA VAL A 44 -9.04 -7.27 -4.27
C VAL A 44 -9.70 -5.92 -4.43
N ILE A 45 -10.71 -5.66 -3.62
CA ILE A 45 -11.48 -4.43 -3.68
C ILE A 45 -11.00 -3.52 -2.58
N PHE A 46 -10.24 -2.49 -2.93
CA PHE A 46 -9.75 -1.53 -1.93
C PHE A 46 -10.86 -0.56 -1.58
N THR A 47 -11.18 -0.44 -0.31
CA THR A 47 -12.32 0.33 0.13
C THR A 47 -11.94 1.60 0.90
N HIS A 48 -10.84 1.59 1.63
CA HIS A 48 -10.49 2.72 2.49
C HIS A 48 -9.01 2.68 2.84
N THR A 49 -8.38 3.86 2.90
CA THR A 49 -6.97 3.96 3.27
C THR A 49 -6.83 5.08 4.30
N GLU A 50 -6.03 4.83 5.34
CA GLU A 50 -5.71 5.84 6.33
C GLU A 50 -4.23 5.81 6.65
N VAL A 51 -3.68 6.97 6.95
CA VAL A 51 -2.30 7.10 7.46
C VAL A 51 -2.42 7.78 8.80
N ALA A 52 -1.75 7.24 9.82
CA ALA A 52 -1.81 7.80 11.15
C ALA A 52 -1.25 9.22 11.12
N PRO A 53 -1.87 10.16 11.86
CA PRO A 53 -1.46 11.56 11.79
C PRO A 53 0.02 11.78 12.06
N ALA A 54 0.62 10.99 12.94
CA ALA A 54 2.04 11.14 13.25
C ALA A 54 2.95 10.84 12.07
N TYR A 55 2.42 10.14 11.07
CA TYR A 55 3.22 9.72 9.93
C TYR A 55 2.81 10.41 8.62
N GLU A 56 1.88 11.33 8.70
CA GLU A 56 1.46 12.02 7.47
C GLU A 56 2.60 12.86 6.93
N GLY A 57 2.69 12.93 5.61
CA GLY A 57 3.74 13.72 4.97
C GLY A 57 5.06 13.00 4.86
N GLN A 58 5.13 11.73 5.23
CA GLN A 58 6.38 10.99 5.20
C GLN A 58 6.42 9.91 4.15
N GLY A 59 5.47 9.90 3.24
CA GLY A 59 5.48 8.92 2.16
C GLY A 59 4.90 7.58 2.51
N VAL A 60 4.27 7.46 3.68
CA VAL A 60 3.72 6.18 4.11
C VAL A 60 2.59 5.74 3.18
N GLY A 61 1.74 6.66 2.78
CA GLY A 61 0.63 6.31 1.89
C GLY A 61 1.11 5.76 0.57
N SER A 62 2.14 6.37 -0.01
CA SER A 62 2.69 5.88 -1.27
C SER A 62 3.36 4.53 -1.11
N ALA A 63 4.10 4.34 -0.02
CA ALA A 63 4.74 3.06 0.24
C ALA A 63 3.69 1.97 0.44
N LEU A 64 2.61 2.29 1.14
CA LEU A 64 1.53 1.37 1.38
C LEU A 64 0.86 0.97 0.08
N ALA A 65 0.56 1.95 -0.77
CA ALA A 65 -0.10 1.67 -2.05
C ALA A 65 0.80 0.80 -2.92
N ALA A 66 2.07 1.16 -3.04
CA ALA A 66 2.99 0.39 -3.87
C ALA A 66 3.15 -1.03 -3.36
N GLY A 67 3.35 -1.18 -2.05
CA GLY A 67 3.55 -2.50 -1.47
C GLY A 67 2.30 -3.37 -1.60
N ALA A 68 1.12 -2.79 -1.37
CA ALA A 68 -0.11 -3.55 -1.50
C ALA A 68 -0.35 -3.98 -2.95
N LEU A 69 -0.14 -3.05 -3.89
CA LEU A 69 -0.38 -3.37 -5.30
C LEU A 69 0.64 -4.38 -5.82
N ASP A 70 1.88 -4.32 -5.34
CA ASP A 70 2.88 -5.30 -5.73
C ASP A 70 2.50 -6.69 -5.25
N GLN A 71 1.95 -6.80 -4.05
CA GLN A 71 1.55 -8.10 -3.53
C GLN A 71 0.33 -8.64 -4.27
N VAL A 72 -0.60 -7.76 -4.64
CA VAL A 72 -1.75 -8.19 -5.44
C VAL A 72 -1.26 -8.69 -6.80
N ARG A 73 -0.30 -8.00 -7.40
CA ARG A 73 0.24 -8.46 -8.67
C ARG A 73 0.89 -9.83 -8.53
N ALA A 74 1.63 -10.03 -7.45
CA ALA A 74 2.31 -11.30 -7.24
C ALA A 74 1.33 -12.45 -7.03
N SER A 75 0.15 -12.15 -6.51
CA SER A 75 -0.86 -13.18 -6.27
C SER A 75 -1.70 -13.46 -7.52
N GLY A 76 -1.55 -12.66 -8.55
CA GLY A 76 -2.32 -12.87 -9.78
C GLY A 76 -3.73 -12.32 -9.73
N GLU A 77 -4.05 -11.54 -8.70
CA GLU A 77 -5.40 -10.99 -8.57
C GLU A 77 -5.52 -9.66 -9.28
N ARG A 78 -6.75 -9.25 -9.52
CA ARG A 78 -7.03 -7.94 -10.10
C ARG A 78 -7.39 -6.97 -8.99
N VAL A 79 -7.50 -5.69 -9.33
CA VAL A 79 -7.80 -4.64 -8.34
C VAL A 79 -9.06 -3.91 -8.74
N VAL A 80 -9.93 -3.68 -7.76
CA VAL A 80 -11.07 -2.78 -7.93
C VAL A 80 -10.85 -1.63 -6.96
N PRO A 81 -10.40 -0.47 -7.44
CA PRO A 81 -10.03 0.63 -6.54
C PRO A 81 -11.21 1.54 -6.24
N LEU A 82 -12.02 1.16 -5.26
CA LEU A 82 -13.10 2.02 -4.81
C LEU A 82 -12.56 3.12 -3.90
N CYS A 83 -11.45 2.88 -3.26
CA CYS A 83 -10.83 3.86 -2.39
C CYS A 83 -10.22 4.99 -3.22
N PRO A 84 -10.58 6.25 -2.98
CA PRO A 84 -10.05 7.35 -3.79
C PRO A 84 -8.53 7.46 -3.77
N PHE A 85 -7.91 7.14 -2.64
CA PHE A 85 -6.45 7.24 -2.56
C PHE A 85 -5.77 6.22 -3.47
N ILE A 86 -6.21 4.97 -3.42
CA ILE A 86 -5.62 3.92 -4.26
C ILE A 86 -5.92 4.20 -5.72
N LYS A 87 -7.15 4.66 -6.01
CA LYS A 87 -7.51 4.98 -7.38
C LYS A 87 -6.61 6.08 -7.94
N ALA A 88 -6.36 7.13 -7.16
CA ALA A 88 -5.52 8.23 -7.60
C ALA A 88 -4.07 7.77 -7.76
N TYR A 89 -3.62 6.91 -6.87
CA TYR A 89 -2.26 6.40 -6.95
C TYR A 89 -2.06 5.63 -8.26
N ILE A 90 -3.00 4.76 -8.58
CA ILE A 90 -2.92 3.98 -9.82
C ILE A 90 -2.97 4.90 -11.04
N ALA A 91 -3.79 5.95 -10.98
CA ALA A 91 -3.89 6.87 -12.11
C ALA A 91 -2.56 7.55 -12.39
N ARG A 92 -1.73 7.73 -11.37
CA ARG A 92 -0.44 8.38 -11.55
C ARG A 92 0.71 7.41 -11.75
N HIS A 93 0.45 6.09 -11.65
CA HIS A 93 1.51 5.10 -11.77
C HIS A 93 1.10 4.05 -12.79
N ARG A 94 1.53 4.26 -14.03
CA ARG A 94 1.09 3.43 -15.15
C ARG A 94 1.37 1.95 -14.96
N GLU A 95 2.41 1.63 -14.22
CA GLU A 95 2.78 0.24 -14.02
C GLU A 95 1.72 -0.56 -13.27
N TYR A 96 0.76 0.10 -12.65
CA TYR A 96 -0.31 -0.59 -11.94
C TYR A 96 -1.65 -0.57 -12.66
N GLN A 97 -1.73 0.15 -13.78
CA GLN A 97 -3.03 0.31 -14.44
C GLN A 97 -3.57 -0.98 -15.04
N ASP A 98 -2.68 -1.90 -15.39
CA ASP A 98 -3.12 -3.17 -15.93
C ASP A 98 -3.74 -4.07 -14.86
N LEU A 99 -3.59 -3.75 -13.58
CA LEU A 99 -4.20 -4.55 -12.52
C LEU A 99 -5.70 -4.26 -12.39
N VAL A 100 -6.15 -3.11 -12.84
CA VAL A 100 -7.52 -2.69 -12.60
C VAL A 100 -8.48 -3.58 -13.37
N GLN A 101 -9.48 -4.11 -12.66
CA GLN A 101 -10.47 -4.96 -13.27
C GLN A 101 -11.44 -4.10 -14.09
N ARG A 102 -11.78 -4.57 -15.26
CA ARG A 102 -12.67 -3.82 -16.14
C ARG A 102 -14.00 -4.48 -16.32
#